data_7bc07950d115f4f54b814a9721f954d5
#
_entry.id   7bc07950d115f4f54b814a9721f954d5
#
_cell.length_a   1.000
_cell.length_b   1.000
_cell.length_c   1.000
_cell.angle_alpha   90.00
_cell.angle_beta   90.00
_cell.angle_gamma   90.00
#
_symmetry.space_group_name_H-M   'P 1'
#
loop_
_entity.id
_entity.type
_entity.pdbx_description
1 polymer ?
#
loop_
_entity_poly.entity_id
_entity_poly.type
_entity_poly.pdbx_seq_one_letter_code
_entity_poly.pdbx_strand_id
1 'polypeptide(L)'
;MRNKNIFFALLLMIPMALSAQQKLGILSYNVLKGFQADSVIQNTYINWVKDLAPDMLAYQEMNGFTQKKLEDFAFRYGHPYAVLSKVKGFPVALTSKYPIVNVQKVVDNMWHAYIYANVDNIHVFVLHLSPFSYRKRQAEIAEILARAALIPHDQPIMIMGDFNSLAVSDSTAYNTAFLENEKEVERKREIVQNLNNGQLDFSVTNAMIDAGFHDCLRLFHKTFQRSIATKKYARDFEKRIDYVWVNDALAKQVRKADIIYDAVTDSISDHYPLYIEIETKQ
;
A
#
# COMPACT_ATOMS: atom_id res chain seq x y z
N MET A 1 -69.07 -18.57 38.80
CA MET A 1 -68.10 -19.04 37.78
C MET A 1 -67.20 -17.89 37.38
N ARG A 2 -65.93 -17.92 37.78
CA ARG A 2 -64.98 -16.83 37.55
C ARG A 2 -64.05 -17.23 36.43
N ASN A 3 -64.18 -16.65 35.24
CA ASN A 3 -63.30 -16.88 34.11
C ASN A 3 -61.91 -16.21 34.39
N LYS A 4 -60.87 -17.02 34.46
CA LYS A 4 -59.49 -16.54 34.49
C LYS A 4 -58.97 -16.46 33.07
N ASN A 5 -58.82 -15.23 32.56
CA ASN A 5 -58.12 -15.00 31.28
C ASN A 5 -56.59 -15.15 31.55
N ILE A 6 -55.99 -16.15 30.93
CA ILE A 6 -54.54 -16.35 30.92
C ILE A 6 -54.01 -15.61 29.69
N PHE A 7 -53.30 -14.50 29.86
CA PHE A 7 -52.55 -13.82 28.83
C PHE A 7 -51.22 -14.57 28.61
N PHE A 8 -51.09 -15.20 27.45
CA PHE A 8 -49.81 -15.73 26.98
C PHE A 8 -48.99 -14.57 26.37
N ALA A 9 -47.96 -14.11 27.05
CA ALA A 9 -46.99 -13.17 26.49
C ALA A 9 -46.03 -13.94 25.57
N LEU A 10 -46.17 -13.75 24.28
CA LEU A 10 -45.24 -14.29 23.26
C LEU A 10 -43.95 -13.48 23.30
N LEU A 11 -42.89 -13.98 23.90
CA LEU A 11 -41.58 -13.37 23.93
C LEU A 11 -40.94 -13.57 22.55
N LEU A 12 -40.99 -12.56 21.68
CA LEU A 12 -40.26 -12.51 20.43
C LEU A 12 -38.76 -12.41 20.73
N MET A 13 -38.05 -13.53 20.69
CA MET A 13 -36.58 -13.54 20.61
C MET A 13 -36.16 -12.99 19.24
N ILE A 14 -35.74 -11.73 19.20
CA ILE A 14 -35.04 -11.15 18.05
C ILE A 14 -33.63 -11.78 18.06
N PRO A 15 -33.24 -12.55 17.03
CA PRO A 15 -31.87 -13.02 16.96
C PRO A 15 -30.94 -11.80 16.83
N MET A 16 -30.10 -11.54 17.84
CA MET A 16 -28.94 -10.68 17.68
C MET A 16 -28.04 -11.35 16.66
N ALA A 17 -28.05 -10.87 15.43
CA ALA A 17 -27.03 -11.22 14.48
C ALA A 17 -25.68 -10.74 15.06
N LEU A 18 -24.85 -11.65 15.59
CA LEU A 18 -23.47 -11.33 15.86
C LEU A 18 -22.85 -10.96 14.52
N SER A 19 -22.57 -9.67 14.33
CA SER A 19 -21.75 -9.21 13.20
C SER A 19 -20.41 -9.93 13.29
N ALA A 20 -20.14 -10.84 12.37
CA ALA A 20 -18.87 -11.53 12.30
C ALA A 20 -17.80 -10.52 11.91
N GLN A 21 -16.81 -10.33 12.75
CA GLN A 21 -15.63 -9.53 12.42
C GLN A 21 -14.88 -10.25 11.29
N GLN A 22 -14.72 -9.57 10.15
CA GLN A 22 -13.95 -10.07 9.03
C GLN A 22 -12.53 -9.52 9.11
N LYS A 23 -11.53 -10.40 9.01
CA LYS A 23 -10.12 -10.00 8.87
C LYS A 23 -9.79 -9.91 7.39
N LEU A 24 -9.15 -8.81 7.01
CA LEU A 24 -8.62 -8.61 5.67
C LEU A 24 -7.10 -8.44 5.75
N GLY A 25 -6.38 -9.27 5.00
CA GLY A 25 -4.94 -9.14 4.77
C GLY A 25 -4.66 -8.30 3.53
N ILE A 26 -3.83 -7.28 3.65
CA ILE A 26 -3.47 -6.39 2.56
C ILE A 26 -1.95 -6.36 2.40
N LEU A 27 -1.46 -6.49 1.16
CA LEU A 27 -0.04 -6.46 0.84
C LEU A 27 0.25 -5.35 -0.17
N SER A 28 1.26 -4.51 0.08
CA SER A 28 1.83 -3.58 -0.89
C SER A 28 3.24 -4.03 -1.26
N TYR A 29 3.55 -4.15 -2.56
CA TYR A 29 4.84 -4.67 -3.02
C TYR A 29 5.30 -4.07 -4.35
N ASN A 30 6.43 -3.39 -4.34
CA ASN A 30 7.16 -3.07 -5.55
C ASN A 30 7.93 -4.32 -6.01
N VAL A 31 7.58 -4.84 -7.20
CA VAL A 31 8.03 -6.16 -7.69
C VAL A 31 9.17 -6.09 -8.71
N LEU A 32 9.87 -4.98 -8.75
CA LEU A 32 11.05 -4.76 -9.61
C LEU A 32 10.82 -5.16 -11.07
N LYS A 33 10.36 -4.21 -11.88
CA LYS A 33 10.19 -4.37 -13.34
C LYS A 33 9.42 -5.64 -13.76
N GLY A 34 8.27 -5.88 -13.09
CA GLY A 34 7.39 -7.03 -13.41
C GLY A 34 8.04 -8.37 -13.09
N PHE A 35 8.70 -8.45 -11.93
CA PHE A 35 9.50 -9.63 -11.55
C PHE A 35 10.65 -9.89 -12.52
N GLN A 36 11.22 -8.81 -13.10
CA GLN A 36 12.29 -8.84 -14.12
C GLN A 36 11.94 -9.68 -15.36
N ALA A 37 10.64 -9.88 -15.63
CA ALA A 37 10.10 -10.78 -16.65
C ALA A 37 10.54 -12.25 -16.49
N ASP A 38 10.99 -12.66 -15.30
CA ASP A 38 11.46 -14.00 -14.98
C ASP A 38 10.31 -14.88 -14.47
N SER A 39 10.02 -15.95 -15.19
CA SER A 39 8.96 -16.90 -14.85
C SER A 39 9.26 -17.71 -13.58
N VAL A 40 10.51 -17.94 -13.25
CA VAL A 40 10.91 -18.65 -12.01
C VAL A 40 10.60 -17.75 -10.81
N ILE A 41 10.99 -16.47 -10.88
CA ILE A 41 10.67 -15.48 -9.84
C ILE A 41 9.16 -15.34 -9.69
N GLN A 42 8.41 -15.23 -10.81
CA GLN A 42 6.93 -15.16 -10.76
C GLN A 42 6.31 -16.40 -10.12
N ASN A 43 6.78 -17.59 -10.43
CA ASN A 43 6.26 -18.83 -9.84
C ASN A 43 6.59 -18.93 -8.34
N THR A 44 7.80 -18.57 -7.94
CA THR A 44 8.22 -18.51 -6.54
C THR A 44 7.32 -17.55 -5.76
N TYR A 45 7.08 -16.35 -6.31
CA TYR A 45 6.19 -15.36 -5.73
C TYR A 45 4.75 -15.88 -5.59
N ILE A 46 4.21 -16.52 -6.64
CA ILE A 46 2.84 -17.05 -6.59
C ILE A 46 2.67 -18.09 -5.48
N ASN A 47 3.64 -18.97 -5.28
CA ASN A 47 3.57 -19.94 -4.19
C ASN A 47 3.61 -19.24 -2.84
N TRP A 48 4.54 -18.31 -2.66
CA TRP A 48 4.68 -17.52 -1.43
C TRP A 48 3.41 -16.73 -1.10
N VAL A 49 2.82 -16.04 -2.09
CA VAL A 49 1.61 -15.22 -1.86
C VAL A 49 0.37 -16.07 -1.61
N LYS A 50 0.32 -17.31 -2.15
CA LYS A 50 -0.74 -18.27 -1.80
C LYS A 50 -0.71 -18.65 -0.32
N ASP A 51 0.48 -18.88 0.22
CA ASP A 51 0.65 -19.25 1.63
C ASP A 51 0.32 -18.07 2.56
N LEU A 52 0.68 -16.84 2.15
CA LEU A 52 0.33 -15.62 2.87
C LEU A 52 -1.17 -15.30 2.78
N ALA A 53 -1.81 -15.68 1.65
CA ALA A 53 -3.22 -15.55 1.33
C ALA A 53 -3.85 -14.16 1.56
N PRO A 54 -3.22 -13.05 1.19
CA PRO A 54 -3.79 -11.73 1.37
C PRO A 54 -5.12 -11.60 0.60
N ASP A 55 -5.97 -10.66 1.02
CA ASP A 55 -7.27 -10.41 0.38
C ASP A 55 -7.18 -9.31 -0.67
N MET A 56 -6.17 -8.44 -0.55
CA MET A 56 -5.89 -7.34 -1.47
C MET A 56 -4.38 -7.17 -1.66
N LEU A 57 -3.97 -6.90 -2.90
CA LEU A 57 -2.57 -6.70 -3.28
C LEU A 57 -2.42 -5.44 -4.11
N ALA A 58 -1.57 -4.54 -3.67
CA ALA A 58 -1.10 -3.37 -4.41
C ALA A 58 0.31 -3.62 -4.95
N TYR A 59 0.47 -3.47 -6.25
CA TYR A 59 1.76 -3.66 -6.89
C TYR A 59 2.30 -2.36 -7.47
N GLN A 60 3.61 -2.20 -7.43
CA GLN A 60 4.35 -1.21 -8.19
C GLN A 60 5.30 -1.90 -9.15
N GLU A 61 5.61 -1.24 -10.24
CA GLU A 61 6.50 -1.75 -11.30
C GLU A 61 6.00 -3.02 -12.00
N MET A 62 4.72 -3.10 -12.34
CA MET A 62 4.16 -4.21 -13.13
C MET A 62 4.53 -4.11 -14.64
N ASN A 63 5.81 -3.87 -14.92
CA ASN A 63 6.34 -3.74 -16.26
C ASN A 63 6.10 -5.02 -17.10
N GLY A 64 5.72 -4.84 -18.36
CA GLY A 64 5.49 -5.96 -19.27
C GLY A 64 4.19 -6.74 -19.05
N PHE A 65 3.33 -6.27 -18.10
CA PHE A 65 1.99 -6.80 -17.94
C PHE A 65 0.99 -6.03 -18.83
N THR A 66 0.03 -6.75 -19.37
CA THR A 66 -1.23 -6.23 -19.90
C THR A 66 -2.33 -6.50 -18.87
N GLN A 67 -3.51 -5.91 -19.05
CA GLN A 67 -4.66 -6.18 -18.19
C GLN A 67 -4.94 -7.69 -18.13
N LYS A 68 -5.04 -8.35 -19.28
CA LYS A 68 -5.29 -9.79 -19.37
C LYS A 68 -4.20 -10.63 -18.69
N LYS A 69 -2.92 -10.29 -18.90
CA LYS A 69 -1.81 -10.98 -18.25
C LYS A 69 -1.85 -10.83 -16.73
N LEU A 70 -2.26 -9.65 -16.22
CA LEU A 70 -2.44 -9.43 -14.80
C LEU A 70 -3.59 -10.25 -14.23
N GLU A 71 -4.72 -10.33 -14.93
CA GLU A 71 -5.88 -11.15 -14.54
C GLU A 71 -5.50 -12.63 -14.42
N ASP A 72 -4.83 -13.17 -15.45
CA ASP A 72 -4.35 -14.56 -15.45
C ASP A 72 -3.34 -14.84 -14.34
N PHE A 73 -2.46 -13.88 -14.07
CA PHE A 73 -1.48 -13.95 -12.99
C PHE A 73 -2.17 -13.94 -11.62
N ALA A 74 -3.10 -13.00 -11.40
CA ALA A 74 -3.84 -12.85 -10.16
C ALA A 74 -4.74 -14.07 -9.86
N PHE A 75 -5.36 -14.63 -10.88
CA PHE A 75 -6.20 -15.83 -10.74
C PHE A 75 -5.41 -17.02 -10.18
N ARG A 76 -4.11 -17.12 -10.48
CA ARG A 76 -3.25 -18.22 -10.01
C ARG A 76 -3.07 -18.26 -8.49
N TYR A 77 -3.24 -17.14 -7.79
CA TYR A 77 -3.19 -17.07 -6.32
C TYR A 77 -4.54 -16.70 -5.68
N GLY A 78 -5.64 -16.83 -6.45
CA GLY A 78 -6.99 -16.74 -5.91
C GLY A 78 -7.62 -15.35 -5.93
N HIS A 79 -7.10 -14.40 -6.73
CA HIS A 79 -7.69 -13.09 -6.92
C HIS A 79 -8.45 -13.01 -8.26
N PRO A 80 -9.79 -13.05 -8.25
CA PRO A 80 -10.59 -12.95 -9.48
C PRO A 80 -10.70 -11.53 -10.04
N TYR A 81 -10.35 -10.51 -9.25
CA TYR A 81 -10.43 -9.12 -9.66
C TYR A 81 -9.03 -8.51 -9.76
N ALA A 82 -8.77 -7.81 -10.87
CA ALA A 82 -7.48 -7.19 -11.13
C ALA A 82 -7.63 -5.92 -11.97
N VAL A 83 -6.82 -4.91 -11.66
CA VAL A 83 -6.79 -3.63 -12.38
C VAL A 83 -5.33 -3.23 -12.58
N LEU A 84 -4.94 -2.98 -13.85
CA LEU A 84 -3.64 -2.41 -14.24
C LEU A 84 -3.82 -0.94 -14.61
N SER A 85 -2.98 -0.06 -14.13
CA SER A 85 -3.11 1.39 -14.40
C SER A 85 -2.84 1.75 -15.86
N LYS A 86 -1.79 1.21 -16.44
CA LYS A 86 -1.34 1.43 -17.83
C LYS A 86 -0.49 0.26 -18.32
N VAL A 87 -0.19 0.18 -19.60
CA VAL A 87 0.61 -0.94 -20.17
C VAL A 87 2.09 -0.59 -20.25
N LYS A 88 2.44 0.67 -20.55
CA LYS A 88 3.83 1.10 -20.77
C LYS A 88 4.44 1.75 -19.53
N GLY A 89 5.76 1.73 -19.45
CA GLY A 89 6.53 2.32 -18.34
C GLY A 89 6.46 1.47 -17.07
N PHE A 90 6.23 2.09 -15.93
CA PHE A 90 6.17 1.47 -14.60
C PHE A 90 4.74 1.52 -14.06
N PRO A 91 3.88 0.57 -14.47
CA PRO A 91 2.48 0.55 -14.02
C PRO A 91 2.35 0.15 -12.56
N VAL A 92 1.30 0.67 -11.91
CA VAL A 92 0.80 0.11 -10.65
C VAL A 92 -0.38 -0.81 -10.95
N ALA A 93 -0.64 -1.76 -10.05
CA ALA A 93 -1.78 -2.65 -10.17
C ALA A 93 -2.43 -2.92 -8.81
N LEU A 94 -3.71 -3.25 -8.85
CA LEU A 94 -4.51 -3.67 -7.71
C LEU A 94 -5.15 -5.01 -8.06
N THR A 95 -5.04 -6.00 -7.17
CA THR A 95 -5.76 -7.27 -7.27
C THR A 95 -6.47 -7.60 -5.97
N SER A 96 -7.59 -8.31 -6.02
CA SER A 96 -8.40 -8.56 -4.84
C SER A 96 -9.23 -9.85 -4.97
N LYS A 97 -9.54 -10.46 -3.81
CA LYS A 97 -10.59 -11.49 -3.68
C LYS A 97 -11.99 -10.89 -3.80
N TYR A 98 -12.14 -9.58 -3.52
CA TYR A 98 -13.41 -8.84 -3.55
C TYR A 98 -13.53 -7.99 -4.80
N PRO A 99 -14.76 -7.64 -5.23
CA PRO A 99 -14.97 -6.76 -6.37
C PRO A 99 -14.21 -5.44 -6.24
N ILE A 100 -13.54 -5.05 -7.31
CA ILE A 100 -12.88 -3.74 -7.44
C ILE A 100 -13.82 -2.86 -8.27
N VAL A 101 -14.41 -1.84 -7.65
CA VAL A 101 -15.41 -0.98 -8.29
C VAL A 101 -14.98 0.49 -8.27
N ASN A 102 -15.70 1.35 -9.02
CA ASN A 102 -15.42 2.80 -9.13
C ASN A 102 -13.97 3.12 -9.54
N VAL A 103 -13.39 2.28 -10.39
CA VAL A 103 -11.99 2.35 -10.78
C VAL A 103 -11.67 3.61 -11.57
N GLN A 104 -10.63 4.31 -11.14
CA GLN A 104 -10.03 5.41 -11.88
C GLN A 104 -8.53 5.20 -11.98
N LYS A 105 -8.02 5.26 -13.22
CA LYS A 105 -6.60 5.12 -13.54
C LYS A 105 -6.07 6.49 -13.90
N VAL A 106 -5.21 7.05 -13.08
CA VAL A 106 -4.68 8.40 -13.26
C VAL A 106 -3.22 8.29 -13.68
N VAL A 107 -2.94 8.81 -14.86
CA VAL A 107 -1.59 8.84 -15.46
C VAL A 107 -1.12 10.27 -15.74
N ASP A 108 -2.06 11.18 -15.97
CA ASP A 108 -1.77 12.58 -16.23
C ASP A 108 -1.22 13.22 -14.94
N ASN A 109 -0.27 14.11 -15.11
CA ASN A 109 0.45 14.76 -14.00
C ASN A 109 1.16 13.80 -13.01
N MET A 110 1.27 12.50 -13.34
CA MET A 110 2.02 11.53 -12.56
C MET A 110 3.29 11.11 -13.31
N TRP A 111 4.37 10.88 -12.58
CA TRP A 111 5.57 10.28 -13.18
C TRP A 111 5.29 8.83 -13.62
N HIS A 112 4.67 8.08 -12.72
CA HIS A 112 4.23 6.72 -13.03
C HIS A 112 2.71 6.66 -13.20
N ALA A 113 1.96 6.44 -12.16
CA ALA A 113 0.50 6.44 -12.13
C ALA A 113 -0.01 6.24 -10.70
N TYR A 114 -1.31 6.47 -10.48
CA TYR A 114 -2.03 5.85 -9.38
C TYR A 114 -3.36 5.24 -9.85
N ILE A 115 -3.87 4.29 -9.08
CA ILE A 115 -5.22 3.75 -9.19
C ILE A 115 -6.00 4.22 -7.96
N TYR A 116 -7.20 4.77 -8.19
CA TYR A 116 -8.22 4.87 -7.16
C TYR A 116 -9.32 3.85 -7.45
N ALA A 117 -9.81 3.17 -6.41
CA ALA A 117 -10.93 2.24 -6.51
C ALA A 117 -11.60 2.05 -5.13
N ASN A 118 -12.76 1.40 -5.13
CA ASN A 118 -13.36 0.87 -3.90
C ASN A 118 -13.24 -0.65 -3.89
N VAL A 119 -12.83 -1.19 -2.74
CA VAL A 119 -12.77 -2.63 -2.47
C VAL A 119 -13.32 -2.86 -1.07
N ASP A 120 -14.35 -3.67 -0.93
CA ASP A 120 -14.98 -4.01 0.37
C ASP A 120 -15.27 -2.76 1.23
N ASN A 121 -15.92 -1.75 0.63
CA ASN A 121 -16.24 -0.44 1.24
C ASN A 121 -15.03 0.42 1.65
N ILE A 122 -13.81 0.04 1.28
CA ILE A 122 -12.61 0.83 1.52
C ILE A 122 -12.26 1.62 0.26
N HIS A 123 -12.00 2.92 0.40
CA HIS A 123 -11.43 3.75 -0.65
C HIS A 123 -9.93 3.49 -0.73
N VAL A 124 -9.47 2.90 -1.82
CA VAL A 124 -8.09 2.44 -2.00
C VAL A 124 -7.39 3.28 -3.04
N PHE A 125 -6.23 3.81 -2.69
CA PHE A 125 -5.29 4.43 -3.62
C PHE A 125 -4.03 3.58 -3.70
N VAL A 126 -3.65 3.14 -4.90
CA VAL A 126 -2.39 2.44 -5.17
C VAL A 126 -1.52 3.34 -6.01
N LEU A 127 -0.36 3.71 -5.51
CA LEU A 127 0.51 4.69 -6.13
C LEU A 127 1.95 4.19 -6.32
N HIS A 128 2.66 4.86 -7.23
CA HIS A 128 4.11 4.86 -7.34
C HIS A 128 4.54 6.27 -7.73
N LEU A 129 5.13 7.01 -6.77
CA LEU A 129 5.53 8.39 -6.98
C LEU A 129 6.88 8.49 -7.70
N SER A 130 7.23 9.68 -8.17
CA SER A 130 8.48 9.92 -8.90
C SER A 130 9.73 9.52 -8.10
N PRO A 131 10.63 8.70 -8.66
CA PRO A 131 11.88 8.35 -8.00
C PRO A 131 12.95 9.44 -8.11
N PHE A 132 12.69 10.51 -8.87
CA PHE A 132 13.75 11.44 -9.28
C PHE A 132 13.67 12.82 -8.64
N SER A 133 12.49 13.32 -8.27
CA SER A 133 12.37 14.70 -7.79
C SER A 133 11.40 14.82 -6.61
N TYR A 134 11.88 15.39 -5.48
CA TYR A 134 11.03 15.66 -4.34
C TYR A 134 9.89 16.63 -4.68
N ARG A 135 10.16 17.66 -5.52
CA ARG A 135 9.12 18.60 -5.97
C ARG A 135 8.03 17.94 -6.79
N LYS A 136 8.43 16.96 -7.64
CA LYS A 136 7.46 16.18 -8.42
C LYS A 136 6.59 15.35 -7.47
N ARG A 137 7.18 14.68 -6.48
CA ARG A 137 6.43 13.91 -5.48
C ARG A 137 5.50 14.78 -4.64
N GLN A 138 5.91 16.00 -4.28
CA GLN A 138 5.03 16.97 -3.61
C GLN A 138 3.78 17.28 -4.44
N ALA A 139 3.94 17.53 -5.75
CA ALA A 139 2.81 17.78 -6.64
C ALA A 139 1.90 16.54 -6.80
N GLU A 140 2.50 15.37 -6.92
CA GLU A 140 1.78 14.10 -7.05
C GLU A 140 0.97 13.75 -5.80
N ILE A 141 1.57 13.89 -4.61
CA ILE A 141 0.85 13.59 -3.37
C ILE A 141 -0.23 14.64 -3.09
N ALA A 142 -0.01 15.91 -3.45
CA ALA A 142 -1.02 16.95 -3.29
C ALA A 142 -2.27 16.66 -4.14
N GLU A 143 -2.12 16.14 -5.36
CA GLU A 143 -3.24 15.71 -6.21
C GLU A 143 -4.00 14.55 -5.58
N ILE A 144 -3.30 13.54 -5.07
CA ILE A 144 -3.90 12.36 -4.42
C ILE A 144 -4.65 12.80 -3.15
N LEU A 145 -4.07 13.65 -2.32
CA LEU A 145 -4.68 14.15 -1.09
C LEU A 145 -5.89 15.04 -1.37
N ALA A 146 -5.83 15.90 -2.41
CA ALA A 146 -6.98 16.70 -2.84
C ALA A 146 -8.16 15.82 -3.26
N ARG A 147 -7.87 14.67 -3.90
CA ARG A 147 -8.90 13.71 -4.23
C ARG A 147 -9.42 12.97 -3.00
N ALA A 148 -8.55 12.55 -2.11
CA ALA A 148 -8.94 11.89 -0.86
C ALA A 148 -9.82 12.80 0.02
N ALA A 149 -9.57 14.12 0.01
CA ALA A 149 -10.35 15.12 0.73
C ALA A 149 -11.81 15.26 0.24
N LEU A 150 -12.14 14.75 -0.95
CA LEU A 150 -13.54 14.71 -1.45
C LEU A 150 -14.34 13.53 -0.87
N ILE A 151 -13.69 12.60 -0.21
CA ILE A 151 -14.32 11.44 0.42
C ILE A 151 -14.77 11.85 1.83
N PRO A 152 -16.01 11.51 2.26
CA PRO A 152 -16.47 11.79 3.61
C PRO A 152 -15.50 11.26 4.69
N HIS A 153 -15.28 12.03 5.75
CA HIS A 153 -14.29 11.72 6.79
C HIS A 153 -14.52 10.41 7.56
N ASP A 154 -15.78 9.95 7.59
CA ASP A 154 -16.17 8.69 8.22
C ASP A 154 -16.01 7.46 7.32
N GLN A 155 -15.70 7.67 6.05
CA GLN A 155 -15.41 6.59 5.11
C GLN A 155 -13.96 6.11 5.26
N PRO A 156 -13.71 4.78 5.23
CA PRO A 156 -12.37 4.23 5.35
C PRO A 156 -11.54 4.49 4.09
N ILE A 157 -10.36 5.10 4.26
CA ILE A 157 -9.43 5.43 3.17
C ILE A 157 -8.08 4.76 3.45
N MET A 158 -7.51 4.14 2.41
CA MET A 158 -6.18 3.56 2.39
C MET A 158 -5.38 4.09 1.20
N ILE A 159 -4.17 4.58 1.45
CA ILE A 159 -3.23 5.06 0.42
C ILE A 159 -1.95 4.26 0.57
N MET A 160 -1.55 3.47 -0.44
CA MET A 160 -0.43 2.55 -0.34
C MET A 160 0.42 2.47 -1.60
N GLY A 161 1.70 2.14 -1.42
CA GLY A 161 2.64 1.93 -2.51
C GLY A 161 4.04 2.43 -2.21
N ASP A 162 4.80 2.63 -3.30
CA ASP A 162 6.13 3.21 -3.28
C ASP A 162 6.03 4.74 -3.40
N PHE A 163 6.29 5.41 -2.29
CA PHE A 163 6.26 6.87 -2.20
C PHE A 163 7.57 7.51 -2.64
N ASN A 164 8.65 6.72 -2.80
CA ASN A 164 9.99 7.22 -3.09
C ASN A 164 10.44 8.36 -2.14
N SER A 165 9.87 8.44 -0.95
CA SER A 165 10.04 9.52 0.03
C SER A 165 10.38 8.97 1.40
N LEU A 166 11.20 9.70 2.13
CA LEU A 166 11.58 9.38 3.52
C LEU A 166 10.51 9.90 4.49
N ALA A 167 10.42 9.28 5.68
CA ALA A 167 9.55 9.76 6.75
C ALA A 167 10.36 10.37 7.89
N VAL A 168 9.87 11.48 8.47
CA VAL A 168 10.49 12.12 9.61
C VAL A 168 10.60 11.19 10.83
N SER A 169 9.67 10.25 10.97
CA SER A 169 9.69 9.21 12.01
C SER A 169 10.89 8.25 11.90
N ASP A 170 11.55 8.22 10.75
CA ASP A 170 12.74 7.41 10.46
C ASP A 170 14.04 8.24 10.47
N SER A 171 13.97 9.54 10.71
CA SER A 171 15.09 10.48 10.54
C SER A 171 16.34 10.10 11.33
N THR A 172 16.19 9.47 12.49
CA THR A 172 17.31 8.98 13.31
C THR A 172 18.11 7.84 12.67
N ALA A 173 17.55 7.16 11.68
CA ALA A 173 18.26 6.13 10.90
C ALA A 173 19.11 6.71 9.76
N TYR A 174 18.87 7.98 9.39
CA TYR A 174 19.51 8.65 8.26
C TYR A 174 20.60 9.60 8.77
N ASN A 175 21.81 9.08 8.93
CA ASN A 175 22.95 9.83 9.45
C ASN A 175 23.61 10.74 8.40
N THR A 176 24.69 11.44 8.79
CA THR A 176 25.45 12.32 7.89
C THR A 176 26.00 11.58 6.67
N ALA A 177 26.49 10.33 6.83
CA ALA A 177 27.01 9.56 5.72
C ALA A 177 25.91 9.25 4.68
N PHE A 178 24.68 8.97 5.14
CA PHE A 178 23.53 8.83 4.26
C PHE A 178 23.24 10.11 3.47
N LEU A 179 23.23 11.28 4.13
CA LEU A 179 23.03 12.57 3.45
C LEU A 179 24.12 12.85 2.41
N GLU A 180 25.37 12.60 2.74
CA GLU A 180 26.47 12.80 1.78
C GLU A 180 26.37 11.85 0.57
N ASN A 181 25.90 10.61 0.78
CA ASN A 181 25.60 9.69 -0.32
C ASN A 181 24.48 10.24 -1.23
N GLU A 182 23.39 10.78 -0.67
CA GLU A 182 22.31 11.37 -1.48
C GLU A 182 22.81 12.59 -2.27
N LYS A 183 23.67 13.43 -1.70
CA LYS A 183 24.33 14.55 -2.42
C LYS A 183 25.19 14.03 -3.58
N GLU A 184 25.94 12.96 -3.36
CA GLU A 184 26.76 12.34 -4.40
C GLU A 184 25.91 11.75 -5.53
N VAL A 185 24.77 11.12 -5.20
CA VAL A 185 23.80 10.62 -6.19
C VAL A 185 23.25 11.76 -7.06
N GLU A 186 22.85 12.89 -6.46
CA GLU A 186 22.39 14.08 -7.21
C GLU A 186 23.49 14.64 -8.11
N ARG A 187 24.71 14.74 -7.60
CA ARG A 187 25.84 15.24 -8.37
C ARG A 187 26.16 14.39 -9.60
N LYS A 188 26.00 13.05 -9.49
CA LYS A 188 26.26 12.09 -10.58
C LYS A 188 25.12 11.95 -11.56
N ARG A 189 23.91 12.32 -11.19
CA ARG A 189 22.68 12.08 -11.96
C ARG A 189 21.81 13.32 -11.97
N GLU A 190 21.98 14.19 -12.97
CA GLU A 190 21.24 15.47 -13.09
C GLU A 190 19.72 15.35 -12.98
N ILE A 191 19.15 14.22 -13.41
CA ILE A 191 17.73 13.95 -13.29
C ILE A 191 17.28 13.76 -11.84
N VAL A 192 18.19 13.42 -10.92
CA VAL A 192 17.87 13.16 -9.51
C VAL A 192 17.95 14.46 -8.72
N GLN A 193 16.84 14.84 -8.09
CA GLN A 193 16.67 16.02 -7.24
C GLN A 193 15.86 15.63 -6.01
N ASN A 194 16.41 14.75 -5.18
CA ASN A 194 15.74 14.19 -4.01
C ASN A 194 15.97 15.01 -2.73
N LEU A 195 16.97 15.89 -2.73
CA LEU A 195 17.29 16.74 -1.60
C LEU A 195 16.57 18.12 -1.71
N ASN A 196 16.06 18.59 -0.60
CA ASN A 196 15.46 19.91 -0.47
C ASN A 196 16.50 20.88 0.13
N ASN A 197 17.00 21.82 -0.68
CA ASN A 197 18.09 22.73 -0.28
C ASN A 197 19.31 22.00 0.32
N GLY A 198 19.68 20.85 -0.27
CA GLY A 198 20.82 20.04 0.17
C GLY A 198 20.59 19.25 1.47
N GLN A 199 19.34 19.14 1.92
CA GLN A 199 18.92 18.36 3.08
C GLN A 199 17.94 17.26 2.67
N LEU A 200 17.79 16.22 3.50
CA LEU A 200 16.78 15.18 3.29
C LEU A 200 15.37 15.78 3.28
N ASP A 201 14.56 15.34 2.34
CA ASP A 201 13.17 15.79 2.22
C ASP A 201 12.18 14.81 2.85
N PHE A 202 11.30 15.31 3.70
CA PHE A 202 10.23 14.57 4.37
C PHE A 202 8.84 15.14 4.02
N SER A 203 8.76 16.06 3.08
CA SER A 203 7.56 16.86 2.82
C SER A 203 6.37 16.01 2.39
N VAL A 204 6.59 14.94 1.62
CA VAL A 204 5.53 14.04 1.13
C VAL A 204 4.86 13.29 2.29
N THR A 205 5.66 12.72 3.18
CA THR A 205 5.12 11.98 4.34
C THR A 205 4.55 12.92 5.41
N ASN A 206 5.11 14.13 5.55
CA ASN A 206 4.51 15.17 6.38
C ASN A 206 3.14 15.60 5.84
N ALA A 207 2.98 15.77 4.53
CA ALA A 207 1.69 16.09 3.93
C ALA A 207 0.63 15.00 4.20
N MET A 208 1.02 13.71 4.27
CA MET A 208 0.13 12.63 4.69
C MET A 208 -0.32 12.80 6.14
N ILE A 209 0.61 13.12 7.04
CA ILE A 209 0.32 13.34 8.47
C ILE A 209 -0.59 14.57 8.64
N ASP A 210 -0.27 15.67 7.98
CA ASP A 210 -1.03 16.93 8.03
C ASP A 210 -2.47 16.76 7.49
N ALA A 211 -2.66 15.83 6.54
CA ALA A 211 -3.96 15.45 6.01
C ALA A 211 -4.72 14.42 6.89
N GLY A 212 -4.19 14.07 8.06
CA GLY A 212 -4.85 13.17 9.02
C GLY A 212 -4.69 11.68 8.71
N PHE A 213 -3.65 11.31 7.95
CA PHE A 213 -3.34 9.90 7.70
C PHE A 213 -2.30 9.36 8.68
N HIS A 214 -2.45 8.09 9.04
CA HIS A 214 -1.58 7.35 9.94
C HIS A 214 -0.76 6.33 9.16
N ASP A 215 0.55 6.31 9.38
CA ASP A 215 1.47 5.29 8.88
C ASP A 215 1.21 3.97 9.64
N CYS A 216 0.66 2.97 8.95
CA CYS A 216 0.28 1.69 9.56
C CYS A 216 1.45 1.01 10.26
N LEU A 217 2.66 1.05 9.68
CA LEU A 217 3.83 0.44 10.31
C LEU A 217 4.14 1.11 11.66
N ARG A 218 4.02 2.42 11.76
CA ARG A 218 4.31 3.20 12.97
C ARG A 218 3.27 3.07 14.07
N LEU A 219 2.10 2.53 13.78
CA LEU A 219 1.13 2.15 14.81
C LEU A 219 1.67 1.01 15.70
N PHE A 220 2.51 0.13 15.15
CA PHE A 220 2.99 -1.08 15.82
C PHE A 220 4.50 -1.05 16.10
N HIS A 221 5.31 -0.42 15.25
CA HIS A 221 6.77 -0.44 15.34
C HIS A 221 7.34 0.95 15.58
N LYS A 222 8.15 1.11 16.63
CA LYS A 222 8.82 2.37 16.97
C LYS A 222 10.23 2.49 16.38
N THR A 223 10.86 1.35 16.06
CA THR A 223 12.19 1.30 15.47
C THR A 223 12.12 1.36 13.95
N PHE A 224 13.21 1.82 13.34
CA PHE A 224 13.36 1.82 11.89
C PHE A 224 13.29 0.38 11.34
N GLN A 225 12.55 0.24 10.24
CA GLN A 225 12.52 -0.97 9.41
C GLN A 225 12.67 -0.54 7.96
N ARG A 226 13.63 -1.12 7.26
CA ARG A 226 13.84 -0.81 5.84
C ARG A 226 12.76 -1.44 4.96
N SER A 227 12.37 -0.77 3.90
CA SER A 227 11.64 -1.41 2.80
C SER A 227 12.52 -1.64 1.56
N ILE A 228 13.69 -0.99 1.50
CA ILE A 228 14.75 -1.15 0.49
C ILE A 228 16.13 -0.99 1.17
N ALA A 229 17.18 -1.72 0.87
CA ALA A 229 17.33 -2.76 -0.13
C ALA A 229 17.17 -4.15 0.49
N THR A 230 16.81 -5.15 -0.34
CA THR A 230 16.77 -6.56 0.05
C THR A 230 18.16 -7.17 0.02
N LYS A 231 18.34 -8.40 0.56
CA LYS A 231 19.66 -9.05 0.63
C LYS A 231 20.30 -9.25 -0.74
N LYS A 232 19.52 -9.70 -1.74
CA LYS A 232 20.02 -9.88 -3.10
C LYS A 232 20.47 -8.58 -3.76
N TYR A 233 19.85 -7.47 -3.40
CA TYR A 233 20.10 -6.14 -3.97
C TYR A 233 20.71 -5.19 -2.94
N ALA A 234 21.52 -5.72 -2.02
CA ALA A 234 22.13 -4.96 -0.94
C ALA A 234 22.81 -3.68 -1.45
N ARG A 235 22.66 -2.60 -0.69
CA ARG A 235 23.22 -1.27 -0.93
C ARG A 235 23.88 -0.79 0.36
N ASP A 236 24.74 0.21 0.26
CA ASP A 236 25.44 0.79 1.41
C ASP A 236 24.47 1.42 2.44
N PHE A 237 23.31 1.87 1.97
CA PHE A 237 22.32 2.54 2.81
C PHE A 237 20.93 1.95 2.62
N GLU A 238 20.27 1.78 3.74
CA GLU A 238 18.90 1.28 3.83
C GLU A 238 17.91 2.45 3.90
N LYS A 239 16.72 2.28 3.28
CA LYS A 239 15.64 3.28 3.30
C LYS A 239 14.31 2.60 3.58
N ARG A 240 13.36 3.38 4.08
CA ARG A 240 11.93 3.04 4.04
C ARG A 240 11.23 4.06 3.14
N ILE A 241 10.68 3.58 2.04
CA ILE A 241 10.01 4.38 1.02
C ILE A 241 8.68 3.79 0.58
N ASP A 242 8.34 2.60 1.07
CA ASP A 242 7.07 1.92 0.86
C ASP A 242 6.20 2.07 2.09
N TYR A 243 4.95 2.45 1.89
CA TYR A 243 4.01 2.76 2.98
C TYR A 243 2.61 2.24 2.70
N VAL A 244 1.87 1.99 3.79
CA VAL A 244 0.42 1.93 3.84
C VAL A 244 -0.04 2.97 4.85
N TRP A 245 -0.78 3.95 4.36
CA TRP A 245 -1.37 5.02 5.14
C TRP A 245 -2.88 4.84 5.21
N VAL A 246 -3.47 5.09 6.36
CA VAL A 246 -4.92 5.00 6.60
C VAL A 246 -5.43 6.23 7.32
N ASN A 247 -6.66 6.64 7.04
CA ASN A 247 -7.32 7.73 7.78
C ASN A 247 -7.83 7.25 9.15
N ASP A 248 -8.35 8.17 9.99
CA ASP A 248 -8.87 7.89 11.33
C ASP A 248 -9.97 6.80 11.34
N ALA A 249 -10.81 6.76 10.29
CA ALA A 249 -11.89 5.79 10.19
C ALA A 249 -11.35 4.35 10.08
N LEU A 250 -10.24 4.17 9.37
CA LEU A 250 -9.63 2.86 9.15
C LEU A 250 -8.54 2.54 10.18
N ALA A 251 -7.83 3.53 10.74
CA ALA A 251 -6.73 3.33 11.68
C ALA A 251 -7.14 2.49 12.91
N LYS A 252 -8.36 2.68 13.41
CA LYS A 252 -8.92 1.94 14.54
C LYS A 252 -9.18 0.46 14.23
N GLN A 253 -9.17 0.09 12.97
CA GLN A 253 -9.42 -1.28 12.48
C GLN A 253 -8.11 -2.02 12.18
N VAL A 254 -6.98 -1.32 12.07
CA VAL A 254 -5.67 -1.97 11.85
C VAL A 254 -5.30 -2.80 13.07
N ARG A 255 -4.90 -4.04 12.86
CA ARG A 255 -4.51 -5.01 13.91
C ARG A 255 -3.07 -5.43 13.83
N LYS A 256 -2.47 -5.28 12.64
CA LYS A 256 -1.08 -5.66 12.38
C LYS A 256 -0.53 -4.84 11.22
N ALA A 257 0.76 -4.53 11.25
CA ALA A 257 1.50 -4.01 10.12
C ALA A 257 2.97 -4.44 10.26
N ASP A 258 3.51 -5.11 9.24
CA ASP A 258 4.89 -5.60 9.22
C ASP A 258 5.48 -5.49 7.82
N ILE A 259 6.77 -5.17 7.75
CA ILE A 259 7.57 -5.43 6.54
C ILE A 259 8.02 -6.89 6.63
N ILE A 260 7.77 -7.68 5.58
CA ILE A 260 8.07 -9.11 5.59
C ILE A 260 9.51 -9.34 5.12
N TYR A 261 10.32 -9.87 6.03
CA TYR A 261 11.70 -10.30 5.79
C TYR A 261 11.76 -11.82 5.85
N ASP A 262 11.86 -12.48 4.72
CA ASP A 262 12.04 -13.92 4.62
C ASP A 262 12.92 -14.31 3.43
N ALA A 263 13.22 -15.61 3.27
CA ALA A 263 14.09 -16.10 2.21
C ALA A 263 13.57 -15.80 0.79
N VAL A 264 12.25 -15.70 0.62
CA VAL A 264 11.62 -15.40 -0.66
C VAL A 264 11.72 -13.92 -0.95
N THR A 265 11.31 -13.06 -0.01
CA THR A 265 11.33 -11.60 -0.17
C THR A 265 12.75 -11.04 -0.23
N ASP A 266 13.75 -11.71 0.35
CA ASP A 266 15.17 -11.38 0.24
C ASP A 266 15.68 -11.39 -1.22
N SER A 267 14.96 -12.04 -2.16
CA SER A 267 15.47 -12.35 -3.50
C SER A 267 14.57 -11.94 -4.67
N ILE A 268 13.27 -11.71 -4.45
CA ILE A 268 12.30 -11.43 -5.54
C ILE A 268 12.47 -10.03 -6.10
N SER A 269 12.59 -9.03 -5.24
CA SER A 269 12.67 -7.61 -5.57
C SER A 269 13.80 -6.93 -4.80
N ASP A 270 14.15 -5.70 -5.15
CA ASP A 270 14.99 -4.83 -4.33
C ASP A 270 14.19 -4.15 -3.20
N HIS A 271 12.87 -4.28 -3.19
CA HIS A 271 11.98 -3.87 -2.10
C HIS A 271 11.49 -5.08 -1.29
N TYR A 272 11.21 -4.85 -0.01
CA TYR A 272 10.46 -5.74 0.86
C TYR A 272 8.97 -5.35 0.87
N PRO A 273 8.04 -6.32 0.89
CA PRO A 273 6.63 -6.02 0.94
C PRO A 273 6.19 -5.57 2.33
N LEU A 274 5.24 -4.64 2.37
CA LEU A 274 4.53 -4.23 3.58
C LEU A 274 3.17 -4.94 3.64
N TYR A 275 2.93 -5.67 4.71
CA TYR A 275 1.68 -6.39 4.98
C TYR A 275 0.95 -5.78 6.17
N ILE A 276 -0.36 -5.60 6.03
CA ILE A 276 -1.23 -5.20 7.15
C ILE A 276 -2.43 -6.13 7.28
N GLU A 277 -2.96 -6.23 8.49
CA GLU A 277 -4.25 -6.83 8.78
C GLU A 277 -5.21 -5.77 9.34
N ILE A 278 -6.42 -5.74 8.81
CA ILE A 278 -7.50 -4.93 9.32
C ILE A 278 -8.68 -5.81 9.75
N GLU A 279 -9.45 -5.36 10.71
CA GLU A 279 -10.67 -5.99 11.17
C GLU A 279 -11.85 -5.09 10.83
N THR A 280 -12.66 -5.48 9.83
CA THR A 280 -13.87 -4.75 9.47
C THR A 280 -15.08 -5.28 10.24
N LYS A 281 -15.99 -4.39 10.61
CA LYS A 281 -17.32 -4.77 11.10
C LYS A 281 -18.26 -4.85 9.91
N GLN A 282 -18.87 -6.00 9.71
CA GLN A 282 -19.98 -6.13 8.74
C GLN A 282 -21.23 -5.46 9.25
#